data_2368a08bfe0e9f21ad143397b09c3797
#
_entry.id   2368a08bfe0e9f21ad143397b09c3797
#
_cell.length_a   1.000
_cell.length_b   1.000
_cell.length_c   1.000
_cell.angle_alpha   90.00
_cell.angle_beta   90.00
_cell.angle_gamma   90.00
#
_symmetry.space_group_name_H-M   'P 1'
#
loop_
_entity.id
_entity.type
_entity.pdbx_description
1 polymer ?
#
loop_
_entity_poly.entity_id
_entity_poly.type
_entity_poly.pdbx_seq_one_letter_code
_entity_poly.pdbx_strand_id
1 'polypeptide(L)'
;SDSWDYEYIRRVNLMLDNIDQSSMNDAEKAHWRSVGYFFRAYKYFKMLSLYGDLPWVEHTLSEDSEELYFPRDPRDVVAQNILNNLKYAEEHIKVDGDGNNTINRAVVQSLISRFCLFEGTWRKYHALPNATTYLEECTRASKEVMNKYTTLHPNYEELFNSESLAGINGIILYKEYATSQLCHGLTRLSLI
;
A
#
# COMPACT_ATOMS: atom_id res chain seq x y z
N SER A 1 10.52 12.05 -14.83
CA SER A 1 9.24 12.24 -14.08
C SER A 1 9.44 11.67 -12.69
N ASP A 2 9.18 12.46 -11.66
CA ASP A 2 9.31 12.06 -10.24
C ASP A 2 8.45 10.85 -9.86
N SER A 3 7.53 10.44 -10.73
CA SER A 3 6.67 9.29 -10.53
C SER A 3 7.35 7.96 -10.85
N TRP A 4 8.30 7.94 -11.80
CA TRP A 4 9.12 6.78 -12.14
C TRP A 4 10.35 6.75 -11.26
N ASP A 5 10.14 6.36 -10.01
CA ASP A 5 11.16 6.37 -8.98
C ASP A 5 11.15 5.06 -8.18
N TYR A 6 12.27 4.36 -8.16
CA TYR A 6 12.48 3.09 -7.46
C TYR A 6 13.19 3.25 -6.11
N GLU A 7 13.56 4.48 -5.71
CA GLU A 7 14.26 4.70 -4.44
C GLU A 7 13.47 4.15 -3.24
N TYR A 8 12.15 4.36 -3.26
CA TYR A 8 11.27 3.86 -2.21
C TYR A 8 11.22 2.33 -2.16
N ILE A 9 11.13 1.68 -3.34
CA ILE A 9 11.16 0.22 -3.48
C ILE A 9 12.52 -0.31 -3.01
N ARG A 10 13.62 0.34 -3.39
CA ARG A 10 14.96 -0.03 -2.94
C ARG A 10 15.11 0.00 -1.41
N ARG A 11 14.58 1.03 -0.75
CA ARG A 11 14.60 1.13 0.72
C ARG A 11 13.82 0.00 1.39
N VAL A 12 12.65 -0.34 0.85
CA VAL A 12 11.83 -1.45 1.32
C VAL A 12 12.56 -2.78 1.11
N ASN A 13 13.13 -3.01 -0.08
CA ASN A 13 13.86 -4.23 -0.38
C ASN A 13 15.10 -4.38 0.52
N LEU A 14 15.82 -3.30 0.79
CA LEU A 14 16.96 -3.32 1.72
C LEU A 14 16.55 -3.80 3.13
N MET A 15 15.39 -3.36 3.62
CA MET A 15 14.85 -3.86 4.89
C MET A 15 14.48 -5.33 4.79
N LEU A 16 13.82 -5.75 3.72
CA LEU A 16 13.38 -7.15 3.51
C LEU A 16 14.57 -8.11 3.37
N ASP A 17 15.62 -7.72 2.67
CA ASP A 17 16.83 -8.51 2.48
C ASP A 17 17.58 -8.78 3.80
N ASN A 18 17.44 -7.86 4.77
CA ASN A 18 18.14 -7.95 6.05
C ASN A 18 17.25 -8.43 7.22
N ILE A 19 15.95 -8.59 7.04
CA ILE A 19 15.03 -8.86 8.15
C ILE A 19 15.33 -10.17 8.86
N ASP A 20 15.77 -11.20 8.13
CA ASP A 20 16.06 -12.51 8.69
C ASP A 20 17.34 -12.53 9.56
N GLN A 21 18.23 -11.56 9.36
CA GLN A 21 19.46 -11.38 10.17
C GLN A 21 19.20 -10.61 11.47
N SER A 22 18.01 -10.05 11.64
CA SER A 22 17.66 -9.31 12.85
C SER A 22 17.47 -10.24 14.05
N SER A 23 17.61 -9.68 15.26
CA SER A 23 17.36 -10.39 16.52
C SER A 23 15.87 -10.56 16.88
N MET A 24 14.97 -10.09 16.03
CA MET A 24 13.53 -10.22 16.21
C MET A 24 13.09 -11.69 16.20
N ASN A 25 12.06 -12.03 16.95
CA ASN A 25 11.41 -13.33 16.84
C ASN A 25 10.61 -13.48 15.53
N ASP A 26 10.16 -14.69 15.22
CA ASP A 26 9.49 -14.98 13.94
C ASP A 26 8.18 -14.19 13.74
N ALA A 27 7.42 -13.95 14.81
CA ALA A 27 6.18 -13.17 14.74
C ALA A 27 6.47 -11.68 14.44
N GLU A 28 7.52 -11.13 15.03
CA GLU A 28 7.97 -9.76 14.75
C GLU A 28 8.50 -9.64 13.32
N LYS A 29 9.33 -10.60 12.87
CA LYS A 29 9.81 -10.65 11.49
C LYS A 29 8.65 -10.73 10.50
N ALA A 30 7.66 -11.57 10.75
CA ALA A 30 6.47 -11.69 9.92
C ALA A 30 5.68 -10.38 9.86
N HIS A 31 5.51 -9.69 10.99
CA HIS A 31 4.87 -8.38 11.04
C HIS A 31 5.62 -7.33 10.22
N TRP A 32 6.92 -7.16 10.44
CA TRP A 32 7.71 -6.15 9.73
C TRP A 32 7.90 -6.48 8.26
N ARG A 33 7.97 -7.77 7.89
CA ARG A 33 7.92 -8.22 6.48
C ARG A 33 6.60 -7.80 5.85
N SER A 34 5.49 -7.95 6.57
CA SER A 34 4.16 -7.52 6.12
C SER A 34 4.09 -6.00 5.88
N VAL A 35 4.67 -5.21 6.77
CA VAL A 35 4.79 -3.75 6.60
C VAL A 35 5.61 -3.40 5.34
N GLY A 36 6.73 -4.09 5.13
CA GLY A 36 7.54 -3.94 3.91
C GLY A 36 6.75 -4.28 2.65
N TYR A 37 6.08 -5.42 2.63
CA TYR A 37 5.25 -5.84 1.50
C TYR A 37 4.09 -4.88 1.23
N PHE A 38 3.45 -4.35 2.27
CA PHE A 38 2.42 -3.31 2.13
C PHE A 38 2.97 -2.08 1.40
N PHE A 39 4.10 -1.53 1.82
CA PHE A 39 4.67 -0.33 1.20
C PHE A 39 5.19 -0.60 -0.21
N ARG A 40 5.78 -1.76 -0.48
CA ARG A 40 6.18 -2.17 -1.83
C ARG A 40 4.96 -2.25 -2.75
N ALA A 41 3.91 -2.94 -2.31
CA ALA A 41 2.66 -3.04 -3.06
C ALA A 41 2.01 -1.67 -3.31
N TYR A 42 1.98 -0.80 -2.31
CA TYR A 42 1.44 0.56 -2.43
C TYR A 42 2.19 1.39 -3.48
N LYS A 43 3.53 1.35 -3.48
CA LYS A 43 4.32 2.08 -4.48
C LYS A 43 4.13 1.50 -5.88
N TYR A 44 4.18 0.17 -6.02
CA TYR A 44 3.93 -0.49 -7.31
C TYR A 44 2.52 -0.24 -7.83
N PHE A 45 1.50 -0.24 -6.98
CA PHE A 45 0.14 0.10 -7.40
C PHE A 45 0.07 1.51 -8.01
N LYS A 46 0.68 2.50 -7.36
CA LYS A 46 0.75 3.86 -7.92
C LYS A 46 1.45 3.91 -9.28
N MET A 47 2.57 3.21 -9.42
CA MET A 47 3.31 3.16 -10.68
C MET A 47 2.54 2.38 -11.76
N LEU A 48 1.92 1.24 -11.41
CA LEU A 48 1.09 0.44 -12.32
C LEU A 48 -0.08 1.25 -12.89
N SER A 49 -0.71 2.08 -12.05
CA SER A 49 -1.82 2.93 -12.49
C SER A 49 -1.42 4.00 -13.51
N LEU A 50 -0.16 4.39 -13.52
CA LEU A 50 0.37 5.42 -14.42
C LEU A 50 1.04 4.85 -15.67
N TYR A 51 1.73 3.73 -15.54
CA TYR A 51 2.67 3.26 -16.56
C TYR A 51 2.32 1.88 -17.14
N GLY A 52 1.46 1.10 -16.51
CA GLY A 52 1.16 -0.28 -16.89
C GLY A 52 2.33 -1.23 -16.58
N ASP A 53 3.02 -1.71 -17.61
CA ASP A 53 4.17 -2.62 -17.47
C ASP A 53 5.32 -1.95 -16.72
N LEU A 54 5.91 -2.66 -15.76
CA LEU A 54 6.97 -2.18 -14.86
C LEU A 54 8.00 -3.26 -14.59
N PRO A 55 9.29 -2.94 -14.45
CA PRO A 55 10.25 -3.89 -13.86
C PRO A 55 9.84 -4.22 -12.41
N TRP A 56 9.62 -5.50 -12.12
CA TRP A 56 9.34 -5.96 -10.77
C TRP A 56 10.64 -6.34 -10.07
N VAL A 57 10.99 -5.60 -9.02
CA VAL A 57 12.25 -5.76 -8.28
C VAL A 57 11.95 -6.17 -6.84
N GLU A 58 12.42 -7.34 -6.41
CA GLU A 58 12.17 -7.91 -5.09
C GLU A 58 13.35 -7.81 -4.12
N HIS A 59 14.53 -7.49 -4.63
CA HIS A 59 15.78 -7.41 -3.87
C HIS A 59 16.48 -6.07 -4.10
N THR A 60 17.46 -5.77 -3.27
CA THR A 60 18.33 -4.61 -3.47
C THR A 60 19.28 -4.89 -4.62
N LEU A 61 19.19 -4.08 -5.68
CA LEU A 61 20.10 -4.18 -6.83
C LEU A 61 21.39 -3.39 -6.57
N SER A 62 22.52 -3.94 -7.04
CA SER A 62 23.82 -3.27 -7.16
C SER A 62 24.00 -2.69 -8.57
N GLU A 63 25.07 -1.93 -8.77
CA GLU A 63 25.41 -1.37 -10.10
C GLU A 63 25.70 -2.47 -11.16
N ASP A 64 26.12 -3.66 -10.70
CA ASP A 64 26.45 -4.81 -11.56
C ASP A 64 25.27 -5.77 -11.76
N SER A 65 24.08 -5.48 -11.20
CA SER A 65 22.93 -6.36 -11.31
C SER A 65 22.37 -6.39 -12.73
N GLU A 66 22.28 -7.59 -13.33
CA GLU A 66 21.76 -7.78 -14.68
C GLU A 66 20.31 -7.32 -14.83
N GLU A 67 19.53 -7.41 -13.75
CA GLU A 67 18.12 -7.01 -13.66
C GLU A 67 17.89 -5.53 -13.99
N LEU A 68 18.91 -4.69 -13.89
CA LEU A 68 18.85 -3.27 -14.31
C LEU A 68 18.55 -3.11 -15.80
N TYR A 69 18.87 -4.12 -16.59
CA TYR A 69 18.73 -4.13 -18.06
C TYR A 69 17.58 -5.00 -18.54
N PHE A 70 16.82 -5.61 -17.63
CA PHE A 70 15.69 -6.44 -18.00
C PHE A 70 14.53 -5.60 -18.57
N PRO A 71 13.74 -6.17 -19.49
CA PRO A 71 12.55 -5.51 -19.98
C PRO A 71 11.53 -5.33 -18.83
N ARG A 72 10.52 -4.51 -19.08
CA ARG A 72 9.40 -4.37 -18.14
C ARG A 72 8.63 -5.67 -18.05
N ASP A 73 8.25 -6.05 -16.84
CA ASP A 73 7.32 -7.14 -16.64
C ASP A 73 5.92 -6.73 -17.09
N PRO A 74 5.16 -7.65 -17.70
CA PRO A 74 3.78 -7.39 -18.08
C PRO A 74 2.91 -6.96 -16.90
N ARG A 75 1.94 -6.09 -17.16
CA ARG A 75 0.96 -5.63 -16.16
C ARG A 75 0.39 -6.78 -15.31
N ASP A 76 0.09 -7.91 -15.95
CA ASP A 76 -0.48 -9.08 -15.26
C ASP A 76 0.43 -9.64 -14.18
N VAL A 77 1.73 -9.70 -14.45
CA VAL A 77 2.75 -10.15 -13.49
C VAL A 77 2.85 -9.17 -12.33
N VAL A 78 2.96 -7.88 -12.66
CA VAL A 78 3.05 -6.82 -11.64
C VAL A 78 1.82 -6.78 -10.75
N ALA A 79 0.62 -6.84 -11.33
CA ALA A 79 -0.64 -6.84 -10.59
C ALA A 79 -0.77 -8.06 -9.67
N GLN A 80 -0.38 -9.25 -10.16
CA GLN A 80 -0.39 -10.46 -9.33
C GLN A 80 0.60 -10.36 -8.16
N ASN A 81 1.79 -9.83 -8.40
CA ASN A 81 2.80 -9.66 -7.36
C ASN A 81 2.38 -8.63 -6.31
N ILE A 82 1.72 -7.54 -6.72
CA ILE A 82 1.10 -6.58 -5.78
C ILE A 82 0.10 -7.32 -4.88
N LEU A 83 -0.81 -8.09 -5.46
CA LEU A 83 -1.83 -8.82 -4.70
C LEU A 83 -1.20 -9.87 -3.78
N ASN A 84 -0.19 -10.60 -4.22
CA ASN A 84 0.52 -11.58 -3.41
C ASN A 84 1.18 -10.94 -2.18
N ASN A 85 1.85 -9.79 -2.37
CA ASN A 85 2.43 -9.04 -1.25
C ASN A 85 1.37 -8.59 -0.24
N LEU A 86 0.23 -8.10 -0.72
CA LEU A 86 -0.86 -7.66 0.14
C LEU A 86 -1.53 -8.83 0.87
N LYS A 87 -1.72 -9.98 0.24
CA LYS A 87 -2.26 -11.18 0.88
C LYS A 87 -1.35 -11.72 1.98
N TYR A 88 -0.04 -11.78 1.71
CA TYR A 88 0.91 -12.13 2.75
C TYR A 88 0.81 -11.14 3.93
N ALA A 89 0.77 -9.85 3.63
CA ALA A 89 0.67 -8.83 4.66
C ALA A 89 -0.63 -8.95 5.48
N GLU A 90 -1.77 -9.21 4.84
CA GLU A 90 -3.04 -9.42 5.53
C GLU A 90 -2.99 -10.60 6.51
N GLU A 91 -2.36 -11.69 6.10
CA GLU A 91 -2.28 -12.93 6.89
C GLU A 91 -1.38 -12.78 8.12
N HIS A 92 -0.23 -12.10 7.97
CA HIS A 92 0.86 -12.15 8.95
C HIS A 92 1.04 -10.87 9.76
N ILE A 93 0.40 -9.76 9.38
CA ILE A 93 0.52 -8.50 10.12
C ILE A 93 -0.24 -8.58 11.45
N LYS A 94 0.28 -7.91 12.48
CA LYS A 94 -0.45 -7.73 13.75
C LYS A 94 -1.81 -7.08 13.47
N VAL A 95 -2.86 -7.60 14.11
CA VAL A 95 -4.25 -7.15 13.86
C VAL A 95 -4.42 -5.64 14.10
N ASP A 96 -3.81 -5.13 15.17
CA ASP A 96 -3.89 -3.72 15.56
C ASP A 96 -2.60 -2.94 15.25
N GLY A 97 -1.65 -3.56 14.53
CA GLY A 97 -0.37 -2.95 14.17
C GLY A 97 0.59 -2.85 15.36
N ASP A 98 1.51 -1.89 15.29
CA ASP A 98 2.55 -1.66 16.29
C ASP A 98 2.30 -0.32 17.04
N GLY A 99 1.05 -0.01 17.30
CA GLY A 99 0.59 1.20 17.97
C GLY A 99 -0.46 1.97 17.17
N ASN A 100 -0.84 3.12 17.68
CA ASN A 100 -1.83 3.98 17.06
C ASN A 100 -1.35 4.52 15.70
N ASN A 101 -2.26 4.61 14.74
CA ASN A 101 -2.00 5.17 13.41
C ASN A 101 -0.81 4.50 12.68
N THR A 102 -0.67 3.18 12.84
CA THR A 102 0.33 2.36 12.17
C THR A 102 -0.30 1.40 11.16
N ILE A 103 0.51 0.80 10.31
CA ILE A 103 0.03 -0.22 9.38
C ILE A 103 -0.44 -1.43 10.18
N ASN A 104 -1.71 -1.76 10.00
CA ASN A 104 -2.41 -2.87 10.64
C ASN A 104 -3.24 -3.66 9.63
N ARG A 105 -3.89 -4.73 10.06
CA ARG A 105 -4.66 -5.60 9.14
C ARG A 105 -5.75 -4.84 8.38
N ALA A 106 -6.49 -3.94 9.03
CA ALA A 106 -7.54 -3.18 8.36
C ALA A 106 -6.98 -2.19 7.32
N VAL A 107 -5.80 -1.63 7.55
CA VAL A 107 -5.09 -0.80 6.56
C VAL A 107 -4.72 -1.62 5.33
N VAL A 108 -4.18 -2.84 5.54
CA VAL A 108 -3.85 -3.76 4.44
C VAL A 108 -5.10 -4.14 3.65
N GLN A 109 -6.18 -4.52 4.34
CA GLN A 109 -7.47 -4.86 3.72
C GLN A 109 -8.06 -3.70 2.92
N SER A 110 -7.92 -2.48 3.43
CA SER A 110 -8.35 -1.26 2.71
C SER A 110 -7.55 -1.05 1.41
N LEU A 111 -6.26 -1.35 1.42
CA LEU A 111 -5.44 -1.27 0.22
C LEU A 111 -5.75 -2.39 -0.76
N ILE A 112 -6.02 -3.63 -0.29
CA ILE A 112 -6.50 -4.73 -1.13
C ILE A 112 -7.79 -4.32 -1.83
N SER A 113 -8.77 -3.82 -1.08
CA SER A 113 -10.05 -3.36 -1.63
C SER A 113 -9.83 -2.32 -2.73
N ARG A 114 -9.04 -1.29 -2.47
CA ARG A 114 -8.77 -0.20 -3.42
C ARG A 114 -8.02 -0.66 -4.66
N PHE A 115 -6.96 -1.44 -4.48
CA PHE A 115 -6.18 -2.00 -5.59
C PHE A 115 -7.02 -2.93 -6.45
N CYS A 116 -7.74 -3.87 -5.83
CA CYS A 116 -8.54 -4.84 -6.54
C CYS A 116 -9.76 -4.21 -7.25
N LEU A 117 -10.33 -3.14 -6.71
CA LEU A 117 -11.34 -2.35 -7.43
C LEU A 117 -10.75 -1.72 -8.69
N PHE A 118 -9.61 -1.07 -8.56
CA PHE A 118 -8.93 -0.44 -9.71
C PHE A 118 -8.56 -1.45 -10.78
N GLU A 119 -7.85 -2.52 -10.41
CA GLU A 119 -7.38 -3.52 -11.36
C GLU A 119 -8.53 -4.33 -11.98
N GLY A 120 -9.53 -4.70 -11.18
CA GLY A 120 -10.70 -5.42 -11.66
C GLY A 120 -11.54 -4.59 -12.63
N THR A 121 -11.76 -3.31 -12.36
CA THR A 121 -12.46 -2.40 -13.28
C THR A 121 -11.65 -2.12 -14.55
N TRP A 122 -10.34 -1.89 -14.40
CA TRP A 122 -9.44 -1.75 -15.55
C TRP A 122 -9.55 -2.95 -16.49
N ARG A 123 -9.42 -4.16 -15.95
CA ARG A 123 -9.53 -5.41 -16.72
C ARG A 123 -10.89 -5.55 -17.39
N LYS A 124 -11.96 -5.24 -16.67
CA LYS A 124 -13.32 -5.31 -17.19
C LYS A 124 -13.51 -4.38 -18.41
N TYR A 125 -13.08 -3.13 -18.30
CA TYR A 125 -13.26 -2.14 -19.36
C TYR A 125 -12.32 -2.34 -20.56
N HIS A 126 -11.20 -3.04 -20.36
CA HIS A 126 -10.24 -3.34 -21.42
C HIS A 126 -10.34 -4.79 -21.94
N ALA A 127 -11.40 -5.51 -21.56
CA ALA A 127 -11.63 -6.91 -21.95
C ALA A 127 -10.44 -7.83 -21.62
N LEU A 128 -9.73 -7.59 -20.52
CA LEU A 128 -8.64 -8.41 -20.03
C LEU A 128 -9.15 -9.54 -19.15
N PRO A 129 -8.42 -10.67 -19.04
CA PRO A 129 -8.82 -11.81 -18.20
C PRO A 129 -8.78 -11.47 -16.70
N ASN A 130 -9.45 -12.30 -15.88
CA ASN A 130 -9.42 -12.26 -14.42
C ASN A 130 -10.04 -11.00 -13.77
N ALA A 131 -10.84 -10.21 -14.48
CA ALA A 131 -11.55 -9.06 -13.92
C ALA A 131 -12.40 -9.44 -12.69
N THR A 132 -13.15 -10.53 -12.79
CA THR A 132 -14.03 -11.04 -11.72
C THR A 132 -13.24 -11.41 -10.47
N THR A 133 -12.10 -12.08 -10.61
CA THR A 133 -11.23 -12.48 -9.48
C THR A 133 -10.80 -11.28 -8.63
N TYR A 134 -10.38 -10.18 -9.27
CA TYR A 134 -10.03 -8.95 -8.55
C TYR A 134 -11.25 -8.29 -7.90
N LEU A 135 -12.40 -8.25 -8.57
CA LEU A 135 -13.62 -7.65 -8.02
C LEU A 135 -14.19 -8.46 -6.85
N GLU A 136 -14.10 -9.77 -6.88
CA GLU A 136 -14.47 -10.65 -5.76
C GLU A 136 -13.56 -10.40 -4.55
N GLU A 137 -12.25 -10.30 -4.77
CA GLU A 137 -11.28 -10.00 -3.71
C GLU A 137 -11.49 -8.58 -3.14
N CYS A 138 -11.81 -7.59 -3.97
CA CYS A 138 -12.24 -6.27 -3.52
C CYS A 138 -13.45 -6.37 -2.58
N THR A 139 -14.48 -7.13 -2.98
CA THR A 139 -15.69 -7.32 -2.18
C THR A 139 -15.39 -7.99 -0.84
N ARG A 140 -14.56 -9.03 -0.84
CA ARG A 140 -14.14 -9.74 0.38
C ARG A 140 -13.44 -8.79 1.35
N ALA A 141 -12.39 -8.11 0.88
CA ALA A 141 -11.61 -7.22 1.72
C ALA A 141 -12.43 -6.04 2.25
N SER A 142 -13.33 -5.49 1.42
CA SER A 142 -14.23 -4.41 1.85
C SER A 142 -15.15 -4.86 2.97
N LYS A 143 -15.71 -6.08 2.91
CA LYS A 143 -16.56 -6.62 3.97
C LYS A 143 -15.82 -6.74 5.30
N GLU A 144 -14.56 -7.19 5.28
CA GLU A 144 -13.73 -7.28 6.50
C GLU A 144 -13.52 -5.90 7.14
N VAL A 145 -13.21 -4.88 6.33
CA VAL A 145 -13.08 -3.50 6.83
C VAL A 145 -14.41 -2.99 7.39
N MET A 146 -15.51 -3.19 6.69
CA MET A 146 -16.84 -2.76 7.14
C MET A 146 -17.30 -3.43 8.43
N ASN A 147 -16.91 -4.68 8.66
CA ASN A 147 -17.20 -5.39 9.91
C ASN A 147 -16.48 -4.76 11.11
N LYS A 148 -15.29 -4.21 10.91
CA LYS A 148 -14.50 -3.54 11.97
C LYS A 148 -14.91 -2.06 12.14
N TYR A 149 -15.14 -1.35 11.05
CA TYR A 149 -15.46 0.08 11.03
C TYR A 149 -16.92 0.30 10.61
N THR A 150 -17.82 0.13 11.57
CA THR A 150 -19.28 0.16 11.34
C THR A 150 -19.87 1.57 11.35
N THR A 151 -19.13 2.56 11.86
CA THR A 151 -19.60 3.93 12.05
C THR A 151 -18.69 4.89 11.30
N LEU A 152 -19.29 5.74 10.46
CA LEU A 152 -18.61 6.83 9.79
C LEU A 152 -18.80 8.13 10.58
N HIS A 153 -17.90 9.09 10.40
CA HIS A 153 -18.05 10.43 10.95
C HIS A 153 -19.28 11.12 10.31
N PRO A 154 -20.21 11.66 11.12
CA PRO A 154 -21.48 12.18 10.60
C PRO A 154 -21.36 13.52 9.89
N ASN A 155 -20.31 14.29 10.16
CA ASN A 155 -20.10 15.63 9.61
C ASN A 155 -18.88 15.64 8.69
N TYR A 156 -19.15 15.81 7.39
CA TYR A 156 -18.10 15.83 6.37
C TYR A 156 -17.16 17.05 6.51
N GLU A 157 -17.71 18.24 6.79
CA GLU A 157 -16.92 19.46 6.91
C GLU A 157 -15.98 19.38 8.12
N GLU A 158 -16.48 18.94 9.26
CA GLU A 158 -15.68 18.74 10.47
C GLU A 158 -14.55 17.73 10.22
N LEU A 159 -14.85 16.61 9.54
CA LEU A 159 -13.85 15.57 9.23
C LEU A 159 -12.67 16.15 8.44
N PHE A 160 -12.94 16.99 7.42
CA PHE A 160 -11.90 17.50 6.53
C PHE A 160 -11.25 18.82 6.99
N ASN A 161 -11.85 19.51 7.96
CA ASN A 161 -11.31 20.74 8.57
C ASN A 161 -10.69 20.49 9.95
N SER A 162 -10.69 19.26 10.45
CA SER A 162 -10.09 18.92 11.74
C SER A 162 -8.57 19.10 11.73
N GLU A 163 -8.03 19.70 12.76
CA GLU A 163 -6.58 19.82 12.96
C GLU A 163 -5.93 18.46 13.31
N SER A 164 -6.69 17.54 13.88
CA SER A 164 -6.24 16.19 14.21
C SER A 164 -7.31 15.17 13.83
N LEU A 165 -6.89 14.07 13.21
CA LEU A 165 -7.75 12.93 12.87
C LEU A 165 -7.67 11.80 13.90
N ALA A 166 -6.93 11.99 14.99
CA ALA A 166 -6.78 10.99 16.05
C ALA A 166 -8.13 10.72 16.73
N GLY A 167 -8.52 9.44 16.78
CA GLY A 167 -9.75 9.01 17.44
C GLY A 167 -11.06 9.32 16.70
N ILE A 168 -10.99 9.88 15.49
CA ILE A 168 -12.18 10.14 14.69
C ILE A 168 -12.70 8.84 14.09
N ASN A 169 -13.99 8.56 14.29
CA ASN A 169 -14.66 7.38 13.75
C ASN A 169 -14.58 7.31 12.22
N GLY A 170 -14.27 6.13 11.69
CA GLY A 170 -14.16 5.91 10.24
C GLY A 170 -12.79 6.25 9.64
N ILE A 171 -11.88 6.84 10.42
CA ILE A 171 -10.48 7.03 10.00
C ILE A 171 -9.68 5.77 10.33
N ILE A 172 -9.11 5.14 9.28
CA ILE A 172 -8.34 3.89 9.39
C ILE A 172 -6.84 4.16 9.50
N LEU A 173 -6.34 5.11 8.70
CA LEU A 173 -4.96 5.57 8.69
C LEU A 173 -4.92 7.00 8.15
N TYR A 174 -4.09 7.83 8.76
CA TYR A 174 -3.88 9.21 8.31
C TYR A 174 -2.41 9.59 8.37
N LYS A 175 -2.05 10.59 7.58
CA LYS A 175 -0.72 11.20 7.63
C LYS A 175 -0.79 12.40 8.56
N GLU A 176 -0.04 12.33 9.64
CA GLU A 176 0.07 13.42 10.60
C GLU A 176 1.07 14.47 10.11
N TYR A 177 0.70 15.73 10.27
CA TYR A 177 1.55 16.88 9.97
C TYR A 177 1.73 17.70 11.25
N ALA A 178 2.98 18.08 11.52
CA ALA A 178 3.31 18.89 12.68
C ALA A 178 4.27 20.02 12.27
N THR A 179 4.08 21.20 12.81
CA THR A 179 4.84 22.41 12.46
C THR A 179 6.34 22.23 12.66
N SER A 180 6.73 21.41 13.64
CA SER A 180 8.14 21.13 13.99
C SER A 180 8.78 19.98 13.21
N GLN A 181 8.00 19.24 12.39
CA GLN A 181 8.49 18.02 11.71
C GLN A 181 8.19 18.06 10.21
N LEU A 182 6.93 17.84 9.83
CA LEU A 182 6.49 17.76 8.45
C LEU A 182 5.29 18.67 8.26
N CYS A 183 5.45 19.70 7.43
CA CYS A 183 4.36 20.61 7.05
C CYS A 183 3.83 20.24 5.66
N HIS A 184 2.54 20.48 5.43
CA HIS A 184 1.97 20.44 4.09
C HIS A 184 1.94 21.84 3.46
N GLY A 185 2.07 21.88 2.14
CA GLY A 185 2.05 23.14 1.38
C GLY A 185 0.69 23.47 0.75
N LEU A 186 -0.40 22.79 1.16
CA LEU A 186 -1.69 22.88 0.48
C LEU A 186 -2.24 24.32 0.47
N THR A 187 -2.18 25.02 1.62
CA THR A 187 -2.63 26.40 1.73
C THR A 187 -1.85 27.33 0.81
N ARG A 188 -0.54 27.14 0.70
CA ARG A 188 0.31 27.92 -0.20
C ARG A 188 -0.02 27.67 -1.67
N LEU A 189 -0.33 26.42 -2.04
CA LEU A 189 -0.68 26.05 -3.40
C LEU A 189 -2.07 26.52 -3.82
N SER A 190 -2.99 26.69 -2.86
CA SER A 190 -4.35 27.18 -3.12
C SER A 190 -4.46 28.71 -3.19
N LEU A 191 -3.40 29.44 -2.84
CA LEU A 191 -3.34 30.91 -2.88
C LEU A 191 -2.63 31.44 -4.15
N ILE A 192 -2.22 30.59 -5.09
CA ILE A 192 -1.64 30.92 -6.39
C ILE A 192 -2.68 30.66 -7.47
#